data_29c56382dedc6b12fb5a5697a68e30ec
#
_entry.id   29c56382dedc6b12fb5a5697a68e30ec
#
_cell.length_a   1.000
_cell.length_b   1.000
_cell.length_c   1.000
_cell.angle_alpha   90.00
_cell.angle_beta   90.00
_cell.angle_gamma   90.00
#
_symmetry.space_group_name_H-M   'P 1'
#
loop_
_entity.id
_entity.type
_entity.pdbx_description
1 polymer ?
#
loop_
_entity_poly.entity_id
_entity_poly.type
_entity_poly.pdbx_seq_one_letter_code
_entity_poly.pdbx_strand_id
1 'polypeptide(L)'
;MLNSHYIFSLILAVFITFNSFHLFLETKKVCLARQRVPFYFYGSKFNGLNQFLQETNFLGFYTDKDLADKNHAAQYAQVQYALVPLILDLNYSKHEYILFDCTSEDIAMKKIQEMGLVPLKRNQLGVVLAKKKK
;
A
#
# COMPACT_ATOMS: atom_id res chain seq x y z
N MET A 1 49.69 27.05 29.14
CA MET A 1 48.93 27.52 27.93
C MET A 1 48.35 26.29 27.25
N LEU A 2 47.06 26.12 27.25
CA LEU A 2 46.45 25.04 26.48
C LEU A 2 46.66 25.35 25.00
N ASN A 3 47.16 24.35 24.28
CA ASN A 3 47.46 24.47 22.86
C ASN A 3 46.17 24.74 22.08
N SER A 4 46.08 25.73 21.24
CA SER A 4 44.86 26.12 20.45
C SER A 4 44.23 24.92 19.74
N HIS A 5 45.03 23.97 19.30
CA HIS A 5 44.57 22.73 18.68
C HIS A 5 43.76 21.82 19.63
N TYR A 6 44.10 21.76 20.90
CA TYR A 6 43.32 20.97 21.88
C TYR A 6 41.97 21.60 22.15
N ILE A 7 41.91 22.92 22.26
CA ILE A 7 40.65 23.66 22.45
C ILE A 7 39.72 23.44 21.25
N PHE A 8 40.22 23.56 20.04
CA PHE A 8 39.46 23.32 18.82
C PHE A 8 38.96 21.88 18.72
N SER A 9 39.80 20.88 18.99
CA SER A 9 39.43 19.47 18.99
C SER A 9 38.37 19.18 20.03
N LEU A 10 38.43 19.76 21.21
CA LEU A 10 37.44 19.61 22.27
C LEU A 10 36.07 20.18 21.85
N ILE A 11 36.05 21.36 21.27
CA ILE A 11 34.82 22.01 20.76
C ILE A 11 34.19 21.16 19.66
N LEU A 12 34.99 20.67 18.73
CA LEU A 12 34.53 19.82 17.64
C LEU A 12 33.94 18.50 18.16
N ALA A 13 34.61 17.87 19.15
CA ALA A 13 34.10 16.63 19.76
C ALA A 13 32.77 16.85 20.47
N VAL A 14 32.61 17.96 21.20
CA VAL A 14 31.35 18.32 21.86
C VAL A 14 30.25 18.54 20.82
N PHE A 15 30.55 19.19 19.71
CA PHE A 15 29.58 19.48 18.65
C PHE A 15 29.12 18.19 17.95
N ILE A 16 30.05 17.28 17.67
CA ILE A 16 29.73 15.98 17.06
C ILE A 16 28.87 15.12 18.01
N THR A 17 29.23 15.06 19.29
CA THR A 17 28.46 14.28 20.28
C THR A 17 27.06 14.85 20.48
N PHE A 18 26.88 16.16 20.51
CA PHE A 18 25.59 16.80 20.61
C PHE A 18 24.69 16.51 19.39
N ASN A 19 25.23 16.65 18.19
CA ASN A 19 24.49 16.34 16.95
C ASN A 19 24.12 14.85 16.88
N SER A 20 25.04 13.95 17.25
CA SER A 20 24.78 12.51 17.27
C SER A 20 23.67 12.16 18.26
N PHE A 21 23.66 12.78 19.43
CA PHE A 21 22.63 12.59 20.43
C PHE A 21 21.26 13.11 19.98
N HIS A 22 21.24 14.29 19.36
CA HIS A 22 20.01 14.83 18.77
C HIS A 22 19.44 13.92 17.70
N LEU A 23 20.28 13.45 16.77
CA LEU A 23 19.87 12.51 15.72
C LEU A 23 19.32 11.20 16.31
N PHE A 24 19.96 10.68 17.36
CA PHE A 24 19.48 9.48 18.06
C PHE A 24 18.08 9.69 18.67
N LEU A 25 17.84 10.83 19.30
CA LEU A 25 16.51 11.15 19.87
C LEU A 25 15.43 11.25 18.78
N GLU A 26 15.74 11.89 17.65
CA GLU A 26 14.80 11.98 16.52
C GLU A 26 14.51 10.60 15.91
N THR A 27 15.54 9.79 15.71
CA THR A 27 15.38 8.41 15.22
C THR A 27 14.52 7.58 16.17
N LYS A 28 14.74 7.71 17.48
CA LYS A 28 13.93 7.01 18.49
C LYS A 28 12.46 7.44 18.44
N LYS A 29 12.18 8.73 18.27
CA LYS A 29 10.78 9.23 18.10
C LYS A 29 10.11 8.62 16.87
N VAL A 30 10.82 8.59 15.74
CA VAL A 30 10.30 7.98 14.50
C VAL A 30 10.05 6.49 14.66
N CYS A 31 10.97 5.76 15.29
CA CYS A 31 10.79 4.33 15.56
C CYS A 31 9.59 4.06 16.47
N LEU A 32 9.42 4.84 17.54
CA LEU A 32 8.28 4.71 18.46
C LEU A 32 6.96 5.08 17.78
N ALA A 33 6.94 6.09 16.91
CA ALA A 33 5.77 6.44 16.13
C ALA A 33 5.39 5.31 15.17
N ARG A 34 6.37 4.69 14.49
CA ARG A 34 6.14 3.53 13.60
C ARG A 34 5.63 2.30 14.33
N GLN A 35 6.09 2.05 15.57
CA GLN A 35 5.59 0.92 16.38
C GLN A 35 4.13 1.12 16.85
N ARG A 36 3.71 2.36 17.04
CA ARG A 36 2.33 2.69 17.47
C ARG A 36 1.30 2.62 16.37
N VAL A 37 1.72 2.79 15.11
CA VAL A 37 0.86 2.59 13.94
C VAL A 37 1.18 1.20 13.41
N PRO A 38 0.28 0.21 13.57
CA PRO A 38 0.48 -1.06 12.89
C PRO A 38 0.66 -0.76 11.41
N PHE A 39 1.85 -1.07 10.88
CA PHE A 39 2.14 -0.91 9.46
C PHE A 39 1.28 -1.92 8.70
N TYR A 40 0.04 -1.53 8.47
CA TYR A 40 -0.88 -2.30 7.66
C TYR A 40 -0.50 -2.06 6.20
N PHE A 41 0.28 -2.98 5.65
CA PHE A 41 0.54 -2.96 4.21
C PHE A 41 -0.77 -3.30 3.51
N TYR A 42 -1.38 -2.28 2.91
CA TYR A 42 -2.68 -2.39 2.26
C TYR A 42 -2.70 -3.51 1.21
N GLY A 43 -1.57 -3.72 0.52
CA GLY A 43 -1.37 -4.78 -0.44
C GLY A 43 -1.54 -6.20 0.12
N SER A 44 -1.41 -6.41 1.44
CA SER A 44 -1.60 -7.74 2.05
C SER A 44 -3.03 -8.29 1.86
N LYS A 45 -4.01 -7.42 1.63
CA LYS A 45 -5.38 -7.81 1.28
C LYS A 45 -5.47 -8.64 0.01
N PHE A 46 -4.49 -8.54 -0.88
CA PHE A 46 -4.51 -9.16 -2.20
C PHE A 46 -3.68 -10.43 -2.28
N ASN A 47 -3.11 -10.86 -1.16
CA ASN A 47 -2.35 -12.09 -1.08
C ASN A 47 -3.23 -13.30 -1.48
N GLY A 48 -2.66 -14.19 -2.29
CA GLY A 48 -3.31 -15.40 -2.76
C GLY A 48 -4.24 -15.23 -3.97
N LEU A 49 -4.36 -14.01 -4.53
CA LEU A 49 -5.10 -13.80 -5.78
C LEU A 49 -4.31 -14.27 -7.01
N ASN A 50 -2.98 -14.30 -6.91
CA ASN A 50 -2.09 -14.72 -8.02
C ASN A 50 -2.43 -16.12 -8.55
N GLN A 51 -2.98 -17.01 -7.70
CA GLN A 51 -3.38 -18.36 -8.10
C GLN A 51 -4.48 -18.37 -9.18
N PHE A 52 -5.31 -17.33 -9.22
CA PHE A 52 -6.43 -17.20 -10.14
C PHE A 52 -6.08 -16.38 -11.40
N LEU A 53 -4.89 -15.77 -11.43
CA LEU A 53 -4.51 -14.75 -12.40
C LEU A 53 -3.27 -15.14 -13.21
N GLN A 54 -2.90 -16.43 -13.22
CA GLN A 54 -1.66 -16.93 -13.83
C GLN A 54 -1.57 -16.70 -15.34
N GLU A 55 -2.71 -16.55 -16.02
CA GLU A 55 -2.78 -16.46 -17.49
C GLU A 55 -3.06 -15.03 -18.01
N THR A 56 -3.12 -14.03 -17.12
CA THR A 56 -3.43 -12.66 -17.53
C THR A 56 -2.33 -11.70 -17.13
N ASN A 57 -2.07 -10.71 -17.99
CA ASN A 57 -1.17 -9.60 -17.71
C ASN A 57 -1.91 -8.35 -17.23
N PHE A 58 -3.23 -8.31 -17.47
CA PHE A 58 -4.06 -7.15 -17.15
C PHE A 58 -5.25 -7.58 -16.30
N LEU A 59 -5.55 -6.76 -15.33
CA LEU A 59 -6.65 -6.96 -14.40
C LEU A 59 -7.48 -5.67 -14.32
N GLY A 60 -8.77 -5.76 -14.59
CA GLY A 60 -9.66 -4.64 -14.36
C GLY A 60 -9.72 -4.30 -12.87
N PHE A 61 -9.70 -3.03 -12.51
CA PHE A 61 -9.81 -2.59 -11.12
C PHE A 61 -11.01 -1.67 -10.94
N TYR A 62 -11.88 -2.04 -10.03
CA TYR A 62 -13.05 -1.24 -9.64
C TYR A 62 -12.97 -0.87 -8.16
N THR A 63 -13.23 0.37 -7.86
CA THR A 63 -13.38 0.89 -6.49
C THR A 63 -14.47 1.95 -6.45
N ASP A 64 -15.17 2.05 -5.34
CA ASP A 64 -16.11 3.12 -5.03
C ASP A 64 -15.45 4.31 -4.33
N LYS A 65 -14.14 4.22 -4.06
CA LYS A 65 -13.35 5.24 -3.39
C LYS A 65 -12.94 6.33 -4.37
N ASP A 66 -12.94 7.58 -3.92
CA ASP A 66 -12.44 8.70 -4.72
C ASP A 66 -10.91 8.64 -4.86
N LEU A 67 -10.43 8.32 -6.05
CA LEU A 67 -9.00 8.26 -6.36
C LEU A 67 -8.34 9.64 -6.50
N ALA A 68 -9.10 10.75 -6.46
CA ALA A 68 -8.53 12.09 -6.33
C ALA A 68 -8.02 12.35 -4.89
N ASP A 69 -8.53 11.62 -3.91
CA ASP A 69 -7.99 11.65 -2.55
C ASP A 69 -6.61 10.97 -2.50
N LYS A 70 -5.63 11.66 -1.89
CA LYS A 70 -4.24 11.19 -1.82
C LYS A 70 -4.09 9.84 -1.10
N ASN A 71 -4.91 9.57 -0.09
CA ASN A 71 -4.83 8.32 0.66
C ASN A 71 -5.36 7.17 -0.18
N HIS A 72 -6.45 7.36 -0.91
CA HIS A 72 -7.01 6.35 -1.81
C HIS A 72 -6.11 6.10 -3.02
N ALA A 73 -5.50 7.15 -3.57
CA ALA A 73 -4.49 7.01 -4.63
C ALA A 73 -3.26 6.21 -4.14
N ALA A 74 -2.80 6.47 -2.92
CA ALA A 74 -1.70 5.71 -2.31
C ALA A 74 -2.09 4.25 -2.07
N GLN A 75 -3.32 3.97 -1.66
CA GLN A 75 -3.84 2.60 -1.54
C GLN A 75 -3.85 1.89 -2.89
N TYR A 76 -4.34 2.53 -3.94
CA TYR A 76 -4.31 1.99 -5.30
C TYR A 76 -2.89 1.65 -5.77
N ALA A 77 -1.93 2.55 -5.54
CA ALA A 77 -0.53 2.29 -5.86
C ALA A 77 0.04 1.08 -5.09
N GLN A 78 -0.35 0.88 -3.83
CA GLN A 78 0.04 -0.29 -3.05
C GLN A 78 -0.59 -1.58 -3.59
N VAL A 79 -1.83 -1.53 -4.08
CA VAL A 79 -2.47 -2.67 -4.76
C VAL A 79 -1.70 -3.03 -6.02
N GLN A 80 -1.38 -2.03 -6.87
CA GLN A 80 -0.60 -2.23 -8.07
C GLN A 80 0.76 -2.87 -7.76
N TYR A 81 1.43 -2.40 -6.72
CA TYR A 81 2.72 -2.95 -6.28
C TYR A 81 2.59 -4.41 -5.78
N ALA A 82 1.54 -4.72 -5.02
CA ALA A 82 1.32 -6.06 -4.46
C ALA A 82 1.02 -7.12 -5.53
N LEU A 83 0.44 -6.70 -6.65
CA LEU A 83 0.00 -7.61 -7.72
C LEU A 83 0.99 -7.68 -8.91
N VAL A 84 2.15 -7.03 -8.84
CA VAL A 84 3.20 -7.16 -9.88
C VAL A 84 3.46 -8.64 -10.18
N PRO A 85 3.53 -9.06 -11.46
CA PRO A 85 3.65 -8.26 -12.69
C PRO A 85 2.31 -7.85 -13.35
N LEU A 86 1.17 -8.10 -12.74
CA LEU A 86 -0.13 -7.72 -13.27
C LEU A 86 -0.27 -6.20 -13.35
N ILE A 87 -0.90 -5.72 -14.41
CA ILE A 87 -1.21 -4.30 -14.58
C ILE A 87 -2.68 -4.07 -14.27
N LEU A 88 -2.96 -3.19 -13.31
CA LEU A 88 -4.32 -2.77 -12.98
C LEU A 88 -4.79 -1.70 -13.96
N ASP A 89 -5.97 -1.92 -14.54
CA ASP A 89 -6.61 -0.96 -15.43
C ASP A 89 -7.94 -0.49 -14.85
N LEU A 90 -8.08 0.81 -14.66
CA LEU A 90 -9.31 1.45 -14.20
C LEU A 90 -10.45 1.34 -15.25
N ASN A 91 -10.10 1.07 -16.51
CA ASN A 91 -11.09 0.74 -17.53
C ASN A 91 -11.50 -0.75 -17.44
N TYR A 92 -11.99 -1.11 -16.25
CA TYR A 92 -12.29 -2.49 -15.86
C TYR A 92 -13.22 -3.23 -16.82
N SER A 93 -14.10 -2.51 -17.52
CA SER A 93 -15.10 -3.13 -18.40
C SER A 93 -14.51 -3.88 -19.60
N LYS A 94 -13.24 -3.66 -19.93
CA LYS A 94 -12.55 -4.33 -21.04
C LYS A 94 -11.96 -5.69 -20.66
N HIS A 95 -11.78 -5.94 -19.36
CA HIS A 95 -11.04 -7.12 -18.88
C HIS A 95 -11.97 -8.27 -18.53
N GLU A 96 -11.46 -9.50 -18.65
CA GLU A 96 -12.16 -10.72 -18.28
C GLU A 96 -12.24 -10.88 -16.75
N TYR A 97 -11.16 -10.51 -16.06
CA TYR A 97 -11.06 -10.53 -14.61
C TYR A 97 -11.10 -9.11 -14.07
N ILE A 98 -11.87 -8.91 -13.03
CA ILE A 98 -12.05 -7.61 -12.40
C ILE A 98 -11.87 -7.77 -10.89
N LEU A 99 -11.00 -6.95 -10.32
CA LEU A 99 -10.77 -6.85 -8.89
C LEU A 99 -11.58 -5.70 -8.32
N PHE A 100 -12.38 -6.00 -7.32
CA PHE A 100 -13.20 -5.05 -6.58
C PHE A 100 -12.55 -4.77 -5.23
N ASP A 101 -12.21 -3.52 -4.96
CA ASP A 101 -11.73 -3.03 -3.67
C ASP A 101 -12.61 -1.87 -3.20
N CYS A 102 -13.78 -2.23 -2.66
CA CYS A 102 -14.80 -1.30 -2.24
C CYS A 102 -14.73 -1.03 -0.73
N THR A 103 -15.46 0.00 -0.29
CA THR A 103 -15.59 0.35 1.13
C THR A 103 -16.30 -0.74 1.93
N SER A 104 -17.18 -1.52 1.29
CA SER A 104 -17.80 -2.70 1.86
C SER A 104 -17.94 -3.83 0.84
N GLU A 105 -18.03 -5.06 1.35
CA GLU A 105 -18.30 -6.25 0.51
C GLU A 105 -19.66 -6.16 -0.19
N ASP A 106 -20.67 -5.61 0.46
CA ASP A 106 -22.02 -5.48 -0.10
C ASP A 106 -22.04 -4.59 -1.34
N ILE A 107 -21.29 -3.48 -1.33
CA ILE A 107 -21.14 -2.59 -2.48
C ILE A 107 -20.47 -3.33 -3.64
N ALA A 108 -19.40 -4.07 -3.36
CA ALA A 108 -18.72 -4.87 -4.36
C ALA A 108 -19.66 -5.93 -4.95
N MET A 109 -20.38 -6.69 -4.12
CA MET A 109 -21.30 -7.75 -4.57
C MET A 109 -22.47 -7.20 -5.38
N LYS A 110 -23.06 -6.08 -4.97
CA LYS A 110 -24.10 -5.38 -5.74
C LYS A 110 -23.60 -5.01 -7.13
N LYS A 111 -22.39 -4.43 -7.20
CA LYS A 111 -21.79 -4.04 -8.49
C LYS A 111 -21.49 -5.25 -9.38
N ILE A 112 -21.00 -6.33 -8.81
CA ILE A 112 -20.76 -7.59 -9.51
C ILE A 112 -22.05 -8.15 -10.11
N GLN A 113 -23.16 -8.11 -9.34
CA GLN A 113 -24.48 -8.55 -9.82
C GLN A 113 -25.01 -7.65 -10.96
N GLU A 114 -24.91 -6.33 -10.80
CA GLU A 114 -25.29 -5.36 -11.85
C GLU A 114 -24.54 -5.61 -13.16
N MET A 115 -23.28 -5.99 -13.08
CA MET A 115 -22.44 -6.27 -14.25
C MET A 115 -22.57 -7.71 -14.78
N GLY A 116 -23.37 -8.57 -14.14
CA GLY A 116 -23.53 -9.97 -14.52
C GLY A 116 -22.26 -10.82 -14.39
N LEU A 117 -21.36 -10.44 -13.48
CA LEU A 117 -20.12 -11.17 -13.24
C LEU A 117 -20.29 -12.34 -12.27
N VAL A 118 -19.32 -13.26 -12.30
CA VAL A 118 -19.24 -14.38 -11.35
C VAL A 118 -18.13 -14.10 -10.34
N PRO A 119 -18.42 -14.03 -9.04
CA PRO A 119 -17.39 -13.89 -8.03
C PRO A 119 -16.57 -15.20 -7.95
N LEU A 120 -15.24 -15.11 -8.05
CA LEU A 120 -14.31 -16.23 -7.97
C LEU A 120 -13.73 -16.40 -6.58
N LYS A 121 -13.31 -15.30 -5.99
CA LYS A 121 -12.67 -15.26 -4.69
C LYS A 121 -13.08 -14.00 -3.95
N ARG A 122 -13.42 -14.17 -2.69
CA ARG A 122 -13.65 -13.06 -1.76
C ARG A 122 -12.84 -13.27 -0.50
N ASN A 123 -12.49 -12.20 0.16
CA ASN A 123 -11.83 -12.24 1.44
C ASN A 123 -12.62 -11.45 2.50
N GLN A 124 -12.25 -11.64 3.75
CA GLN A 124 -12.90 -10.96 4.90
C GLN A 124 -12.64 -9.44 4.93
N LEU A 125 -11.79 -8.93 4.04
CA LEU A 125 -11.39 -7.52 3.97
C LEU A 125 -12.13 -6.74 2.89
N GLY A 126 -13.20 -7.31 2.31
CA GLY A 126 -14.06 -6.66 1.31
C GLY A 126 -13.47 -6.65 -0.10
N VAL A 127 -12.41 -7.41 -0.36
CA VAL A 127 -11.86 -7.56 -1.71
C VAL A 127 -12.53 -8.75 -2.41
N VAL A 128 -13.01 -8.53 -3.61
CA VAL A 128 -13.64 -9.57 -4.42
C VAL A 128 -12.99 -9.61 -5.80
N LEU A 129 -12.53 -10.80 -6.21
CA LEU A 129 -12.15 -11.07 -7.59
C LEU A 129 -13.33 -11.68 -8.32
N ALA A 130 -13.70 -11.11 -9.44
CA ALA A 130 -14.81 -11.59 -10.27
C ALA A 130 -14.38 -11.78 -11.72
N LYS A 131 -15.11 -12.63 -12.44
CA LYS A 131 -14.89 -12.96 -13.85
C LYS A 131 -16.15 -12.72 -14.66
N LYS A 132 -15.99 -12.30 -15.91
CA LYS A 132 -17.11 -12.24 -16.86
C LYS A 132 -17.63 -13.62 -17.17
N LYS A 133 -18.96 -13.75 -17.25
CA LYS A 133 -19.58 -14.94 -17.83
C LYS A 133 -19.18 -15.01 -19.30
N LYS A 134 -18.72 -16.16 -19.72
CA LYS A 134 -18.58 -16.48 -21.15
C LYS A 134 -19.95 -16.69 -21.77
#